data_1c719e845b9e666de4a975370803d66d
#
_entry.id   1c719e845b9e666de4a975370803d66d
#
_cell.length_a   1.000
_cell.length_b   1.000
_cell.length_c   1.000
_cell.angle_alpha   90.00
_cell.angle_beta   90.00
_cell.angle_gamma   90.00
#
_symmetry.space_group_name_H-M   'P 1'
#
loop_
_entity.id
_entity.type
_entity.pdbx_description
1 polymer ?
#
loop_
_entity_poly.entity_id
_entity_poly.type
_entity_poly.pdbx_seq_one_letter_code
_entity_poly.pdbx_strand_id
1 'polypeptide(L)'
;MDKDGRVTGIITEEYDESHQLIEECMLAANEAVALALKNGNRPTIYRVHEEPDSSKLLEFGQLCKLYGYPVHDIGQRQYLNELMKSIKGSPDEQLLKLALLKSLMRARYDTEPLGHYGLATPNYCHFTSPIRRYADLVVHRSLNPLLANPPKGAKGAGSAGRLEEDAEHISETERISASAEKDANRMKLFEWLEGQCYTEHPEVHEALVTETRHFGVLLEIPRFQIKGLVKPDKLPGGRWVYEAFASRWKNDHGSVLCAGLRVPVIPVKVDREQQWADFAIVSREKPRQTGKTAFPAKQEKGTSGHGRRNR
;
A
#
# COMPACT_ATOMS: atom_id res chain seq x y z
N MET A 1 -18.42 -9.11 2.18
CA MET A 1 -19.24 -9.69 1.09
C MET A 1 -20.55 -10.19 1.68
N ASP A 2 -21.64 -10.14 0.90
CA ASP A 2 -22.90 -10.76 1.26
C ASP A 2 -22.87 -12.29 1.05
N LYS A 3 -24.03 -12.96 1.31
CA LYS A 3 -24.17 -14.43 1.17
C LYS A 3 -24.03 -14.92 -0.29
N ASP A 4 -24.20 -14.01 -1.24
CA ASP A 4 -24.09 -14.29 -2.69
C ASP A 4 -22.71 -13.96 -3.24
N GLY A 5 -21.75 -13.60 -2.37
CA GLY A 5 -20.36 -13.27 -2.74
C GLY A 5 -20.19 -11.89 -3.39
N ARG A 6 -21.21 -11.00 -3.30
CA ARG A 6 -21.12 -9.62 -3.78
C ARG A 6 -20.42 -8.74 -2.76
N VAL A 7 -19.64 -7.79 -3.24
CA VAL A 7 -18.92 -6.85 -2.37
C VAL A 7 -19.89 -5.79 -1.85
N THR A 8 -20.07 -5.76 -0.53
CA THR A 8 -20.93 -4.78 0.15
C THR A 8 -20.21 -3.54 0.61
N GLY A 9 -18.88 -3.60 0.74
CA GLY A 9 -18.03 -2.49 1.15
C GLY A 9 -16.56 -2.87 1.21
N ILE A 10 -15.71 -1.87 1.33
CA ILE A 10 -14.27 -2.02 1.46
C ILE A 10 -13.86 -1.52 2.83
N ILE A 11 -13.26 -2.41 3.63
CA ILE A 11 -12.76 -2.11 4.96
C ILE A 11 -11.23 -2.06 4.88
N THR A 12 -10.64 -1.05 5.48
CA THR A 12 -9.19 -1.00 5.69
C THR A 12 -8.90 -1.64 7.03
N GLU A 13 -8.16 -2.74 7.04
CA GLU A 13 -7.66 -3.33 8.28
C GLU A 13 -6.62 -2.42 8.92
N GLU A 14 -6.75 -2.16 10.21
CA GLU A 14 -5.75 -1.44 10.99
C GLU A 14 -4.67 -2.43 11.44
N TYR A 15 -3.42 -2.10 11.15
CA TYR A 15 -2.26 -2.86 11.58
C TYR A 15 -1.83 -2.37 12.97
N ASP A 16 -2.21 -3.11 14.01
CA ASP A 16 -2.01 -2.75 15.40
C ASP A 16 -0.74 -3.40 16.02
N GLU A 17 -0.50 -3.13 17.30
CA GLU A 17 0.66 -3.65 18.03
C GLU A 17 0.64 -5.19 18.16
N SER A 18 -0.55 -5.82 18.16
CA SER A 18 -0.65 -7.28 18.25
C SER A 18 -0.16 -7.95 16.97
N HIS A 19 -0.48 -7.37 15.81
CA HIS A 19 0.04 -7.82 14.52
C HIS A 19 1.57 -7.66 14.46
N GLN A 20 2.10 -6.53 14.94
CA GLN A 20 3.54 -6.28 14.99
C GLN A 20 4.26 -7.29 15.88
N LEU A 21 3.72 -7.60 17.07
CA LEU A 21 4.31 -8.58 17.98
C LEU A 21 4.43 -9.96 17.32
N ILE A 22 3.35 -10.43 16.68
CA ILE A 22 3.36 -11.73 16.01
C ILE A 22 4.34 -11.73 14.82
N GLU A 23 4.38 -10.64 14.05
CA GLU A 23 5.32 -10.48 12.94
C GLU A 23 6.77 -10.58 13.44
N GLU A 24 7.15 -9.86 14.50
CA GLU A 24 8.50 -9.90 15.07
C GLU A 24 8.85 -11.32 15.59
N CYS A 25 7.91 -12.01 16.23
CA CYS A 25 8.11 -13.40 16.65
C CYS A 25 8.34 -14.33 15.45
N MET A 26 7.60 -14.15 14.35
CA MET A 26 7.78 -14.94 13.14
C MET A 26 9.11 -14.63 12.45
N LEU A 27 9.53 -13.36 12.39
CA LEU A 27 10.83 -12.96 11.86
C LEU A 27 11.97 -13.60 12.67
N ALA A 28 11.93 -13.49 13.98
CA ALA A 28 12.94 -14.09 14.86
C ALA A 28 13.03 -15.62 14.69
N ALA A 29 11.90 -16.32 14.59
CA ALA A 29 11.87 -17.76 14.34
C ALA A 29 12.46 -18.12 12.96
N ASN A 30 12.10 -17.40 11.92
CA ASN A 30 12.61 -17.61 10.57
C ASN A 30 14.13 -17.40 10.48
N GLU A 31 14.66 -16.36 11.13
CA GLU A 31 16.11 -16.07 11.20
C GLU A 31 16.86 -17.13 11.99
N ALA A 32 16.35 -17.52 13.15
CA ALA A 32 16.98 -18.54 14.02
C ALA A 32 17.08 -19.89 13.31
N VAL A 33 16.03 -20.30 12.59
CA VAL A 33 16.02 -21.55 11.82
C VAL A 33 16.98 -21.46 10.63
N ALA A 34 16.99 -20.33 9.89
CA ALA A 34 17.93 -20.15 8.78
C ALA A 34 19.39 -20.23 9.26
N LEU A 35 19.71 -19.60 10.40
CA LEU A 35 21.04 -19.65 10.99
C LEU A 35 21.42 -21.06 11.46
N ALA A 36 20.49 -21.78 12.10
CA ALA A 36 20.71 -23.16 12.55
C ALA A 36 21.00 -24.10 11.38
N LEU A 37 20.25 -23.99 10.28
CA LEU A 37 20.47 -24.79 9.09
C LEU A 37 21.80 -24.47 8.41
N LYS A 38 22.16 -23.21 8.30
CA LYS A 38 23.47 -22.77 7.76
C LYS A 38 24.61 -23.30 8.59
N ASN A 39 24.58 -23.14 9.91
CA ASN A 39 25.62 -23.63 10.84
C ASN A 39 25.71 -25.16 10.85
N GLY A 40 24.58 -25.85 10.68
CA GLY A 40 24.52 -27.29 10.55
C GLY A 40 24.91 -27.85 9.17
N ASN A 41 25.30 -26.99 8.24
CA ASN A 41 25.57 -27.36 6.84
C ASN A 41 24.45 -28.21 6.21
N ARG A 42 23.18 -27.83 6.48
CA ARG A 42 22.02 -28.55 5.95
C ARG A 42 21.51 -27.90 4.70
N PRO A 43 21.41 -28.65 3.58
CA PRO A 43 20.78 -28.14 2.37
C PRO A 43 19.33 -27.74 2.65
N THR A 44 18.93 -26.54 2.24
CA THR A 44 17.61 -25.99 2.44
C THR A 44 17.30 -24.92 1.40
N ILE A 45 16.11 -24.33 1.50
CA ILE A 45 15.69 -23.20 0.68
C ILE A 45 15.63 -21.96 1.57
N TYR A 46 16.38 -20.93 1.17
CA TYR A 46 16.38 -19.61 1.80
C TYR A 46 15.42 -18.67 1.08
N ARG A 47 14.95 -17.65 1.77
CA ARG A 47 14.25 -16.50 1.18
C ARG A 47 15.26 -15.37 1.02
N VAL A 48 15.65 -15.09 -0.21
CA VAL A 48 16.67 -14.10 -0.50
C VAL A 48 16.07 -12.85 -1.12
N HIS A 49 16.63 -11.72 -0.78
CA HIS A 49 16.31 -10.42 -1.35
C HIS A 49 17.63 -9.68 -1.57
N GLU A 50 18.07 -9.70 -2.79
CA GLU A 50 19.34 -9.09 -3.17
C GLU A 50 19.32 -7.57 -3.01
N GLU A 51 20.50 -6.97 -3.00
CA GLU A 51 20.64 -5.53 -2.97
C GLU A 51 19.99 -4.88 -4.20
N PRO A 52 19.47 -3.67 -4.06
CA PRO A 52 18.86 -2.95 -5.18
C PRO A 52 19.89 -2.68 -6.28
N ASP A 53 19.41 -2.64 -7.52
CA ASP A 53 20.21 -2.23 -8.66
C ASP A 53 20.68 -0.78 -8.45
N SER A 54 22.02 -0.58 -8.51
CA SER A 54 22.64 0.71 -8.26
C SER A 54 22.13 1.81 -9.20
N SER A 55 21.84 1.49 -10.46
CA SER A 55 21.32 2.45 -11.44
C SER A 55 19.91 2.92 -11.08
N LYS A 56 19.02 2.01 -10.72
CA LYS A 56 17.65 2.32 -10.29
C LYS A 56 17.62 3.09 -8.98
N LEU A 57 18.54 2.75 -8.07
CA LEU A 57 18.65 3.48 -6.81
C LEU A 57 19.13 4.92 -7.02
N LEU A 58 20.06 5.15 -7.97
CA LEU A 58 20.47 6.47 -8.38
C LEU A 58 19.33 7.28 -9.03
N GLU A 59 18.53 6.65 -9.89
CA GLU A 59 17.33 7.28 -10.46
C GLU A 59 16.34 7.70 -9.37
N PHE A 60 16.10 6.84 -8.39
CA PHE A 60 15.30 7.17 -7.22
C PHE A 60 15.88 8.36 -6.44
N GLY A 61 17.19 8.39 -6.24
CA GLY A 61 17.88 9.52 -5.59
C GLY A 61 17.71 10.85 -6.36
N GLN A 62 17.79 10.81 -7.69
CA GLN A 62 17.53 11.97 -8.53
C GLN A 62 16.09 12.45 -8.40
N LEU A 63 15.12 11.52 -8.39
CA LEU A 63 13.73 11.86 -8.16
C LEU A 63 13.53 12.55 -6.80
N CYS A 64 14.11 12.03 -5.72
CA CYS A 64 14.03 12.67 -4.41
C CYS A 64 14.60 14.09 -4.41
N LYS A 65 15.73 14.34 -5.11
CA LYS A 65 16.30 15.68 -5.27
C LYS A 65 15.36 16.63 -6.00
N LEU A 66 14.66 16.17 -7.03
CA LEU A 66 13.65 16.97 -7.75
C LEU A 66 12.49 17.39 -6.85
N TYR A 67 12.16 16.58 -5.85
CA TYR A 67 11.16 16.90 -4.81
C TYR A 67 11.73 17.68 -3.63
N GLY A 68 13.00 18.11 -3.70
CA GLY A 68 13.63 18.98 -2.70
C GLY A 68 14.22 18.26 -1.49
N TYR A 69 14.29 16.92 -1.52
CA TYR A 69 14.90 16.15 -0.43
C TYR A 69 16.42 16.06 -0.60
N PRO A 70 17.21 16.30 0.48
CA PRO A 70 18.65 16.11 0.43
C PRO A 70 18.98 14.63 0.29
N VAL A 71 19.77 14.29 -0.71
CA VAL A 71 20.19 12.90 -0.98
C VAL A 71 21.70 12.82 -0.85
N HIS A 72 22.15 12.02 0.10
CA HIS A 72 23.56 11.65 0.31
C HIS A 72 23.88 10.34 -0.43
N ASP A 73 24.75 9.53 0.12
CA ASP A 73 25.11 8.23 -0.43
C ASP A 73 23.94 7.20 -0.25
N ILE A 74 23.05 7.22 -1.22
CA ILE A 74 21.82 6.39 -1.20
C ILE A 74 22.12 4.88 -1.29
N GLY A 75 23.32 4.47 -1.68
CA GLY A 75 23.78 3.09 -1.66
C GLY A 75 23.95 2.56 -0.23
N GLN A 76 24.20 3.43 0.73
CA GLN A 76 24.27 3.04 2.13
C GLN A 76 22.88 3.03 2.77
N ARG A 77 22.50 1.89 3.33
CA ARG A 77 21.20 1.68 3.97
C ARG A 77 20.86 2.71 5.04
N GLN A 78 21.84 3.17 5.79
CA GLN A 78 21.63 4.19 6.83
C GLN A 78 21.07 5.48 6.23
N TYR A 79 21.70 6.00 5.17
CA TYR A 79 21.25 7.23 4.51
C TYR A 79 19.92 7.06 3.78
N LEU A 80 19.66 5.86 3.23
CA LEU A 80 18.34 5.54 2.67
C LEU A 80 17.25 5.59 3.75
N ASN A 81 17.50 5.01 4.93
CA ASN A 81 16.56 5.06 6.05
C ASN A 81 16.33 6.48 6.57
N GLU A 82 17.38 7.31 6.66
CA GLU A 82 17.25 8.72 7.05
C GLU A 82 16.41 9.49 6.04
N LEU A 83 16.64 9.29 4.75
CA LEU A 83 15.85 9.87 3.68
C LEU A 83 14.39 9.46 3.80
N MET A 84 14.09 8.17 4.00
CA MET A 84 12.72 7.69 4.15
C MET A 84 12.03 8.23 5.39
N LYS A 85 12.77 8.44 6.49
CA LYS A 85 12.24 9.13 7.69
C LYS A 85 11.89 10.59 7.40
N SER A 86 12.70 11.29 6.62
CA SER A 86 12.44 12.70 6.25
C SER A 86 11.23 12.86 5.32
N ILE A 87 10.94 11.85 4.51
CA ILE A 87 9.79 11.82 3.59
C ILE A 87 8.48 11.50 4.33
N LYS A 88 8.56 10.81 5.47
CA LYS A 88 7.38 10.35 6.22
C LYS A 88 6.48 11.53 6.63
N GLY A 89 5.18 11.42 6.33
CA GLY A 89 4.18 12.45 6.62
C GLY A 89 4.13 13.59 5.60
N SER A 90 4.99 13.59 4.58
CA SER A 90 4.95 14.58 3.50
C SER A 90 3.86 14.26 2.46
N PRO A 91 3.43 15.26 1.67
CA PRO A 91 2.51 15.01 0.55
C PRO A 91 3.06 14.03 -0.49
N ASP A 92 4.39 13.94 -0.61
CA ASP A 92 5.10 13.14 -1.62
C ASP A 92 5.43 11.72 -1.13
N GLU A 93 5.11 11.39 0.12
CA GLU A 93 5.49 10.12 0.75
C GLU A 93 5.08 8.90 -0.08
N GLN A 94 3.83 8.85 -0.53
CA GLN A 94 3.32 7.70 -1.28
C GLN A 94 4.03 7.52 -2.63
N LEU A 95 4.26 8.63 -3.34
CA LEU A 95 4.96 8.62 -4.62
C LEU A 95 6.40 8.12 -4.47
N LEU A 96 7.13 8.68 -3.50
CA LEU A 96 8.53 8.34 -3.29
C LEU A 96 8.70 6.93 -2.72
N LYS A 97 7.80 6.47 -1.85
CA LYS A 97 7.77 5.05 -1.41
C LYS A 97 7.57 4.09 -2.58
N LEU A 98 6.63 4.40 -3.48
CA LEU A 98 6.40 3.57 -4.67
C LEU A 98 7.60 3.56 -5.62
N ALA A 99 8.26 4.71 -5.79
CA ALA A 99 9.47 4.81 -6.60
C ALA A 99 10.63 3.99 -6.00
N LEU A 100 10.83 4.06 -4.68
CA LEU A 100 11.80 3.22 -3.99
C LEU A 100 11.47 1.73 -4.18
N LEU A 101 10.22 1.33 -3.95
CA LEU A 101 9.80 -0.06 -4.10
C LEU A 101 10.08 -0.61 -5.51
N LYS A 102 9.95 0.22 -6.55
CA LYS A 102 10.28 -0.15 -7.94
C LYS A 102 11.79 -0.28 -8.19
N SER A 103 12.62 0.37 -7.39
CA SER A 103 14.08 0.24 -7.48
C SER A 103 14.63 -1.00 -6.78
N LEU A 104 13.85 -1.60 -5.87
CA LEU A 104 14.24 -2.81 -5.17
C LEU A 104 14.11 -4.04 -6.05
N MET A 105 14.98 -5.03 -5.78
CA MET A 105 14.86 -6.36 -6.38
C MET A 105 13.66 -7.09 -5.79
N ARG A 106 13.20 -8.14 -6.47
CA ARG A 106 12.14 -8.99 -5.91
C ARG A 106 12.79 -10.10 -5.07
N ALA A 107 12.19 -10.36 -3.91
CA ALA A 107 12.59 -11.51 -3.13
C ALA A 107 12.21 -12.81 -3.88
N ARG A 108 13.09 -13.84 -3.78
CA ARG A 108 12.91 -15.15 -4.39
C ARG A 108 13.38 -16.25 -3.43
N TYR A 109 13.15 -17.49 -3.79
CA TYR A 109 13.73 -18.62 -3.09
C TYR A 109 15.02 -19.03 -3.76
N ASP A 110 16.00 -19.45 -2.95
CA ASP A 110 17.32 -19.87 -3.42
C ASP A 110 17.91 -20.89 -2.44
N THR A 111 18.82 -21.73 -2.90
CA THR A 111 19.57 -22.67 -2.05
C THR A 111 20.79 -22.03 -1.37
N GLU A 112 21.21 -20.86 -1.86
CA GLU A 112 22.32 -20.09 -1.30
C GLU A 112 21.80 -18.99 -0.34
N PRO A 113 22.42 -18.81 0.84
CA PRO A 113 22.03 -17.79 1.81
C PRO A 113 22.58 -16.39 1.45
N LEU A 114 22.07 -15.78 0.38
CA LEU A 114 22.51 -14.48 -0.14
C LEU A 114 22.05 -13.28 0.73
N GLY A 115 21.32 -13.55 1.82
CA GLY A 115 20.78 -12.52 2.68
C GLY A 115 19.43 -11.95 2.22
N HIS A 116 18.85 -11.12 3.07
CA HIS A 116 17.57 -10.46 2.77
C HIS A 116 17.69 -8.96 3.00
N TYR A 117 17.95 -8.20 1.93
CA TYR A 117 18.14 -6.74 1.98
C TYR A 117 16.98 -6.02 2.68
N GLY A 118 15.73 -6.33 2.33
CA GLY A 118 14.56 -5.68 2.91
C GLY A 118 14.47 -5.84 4.45
N LEU A 119 14.89 -6.98 4.99
CA LEU A 119 14.86 -7.29 6.42
C LEU A 119 16.18 -6.98 7.15
N ALA A 120 17.24 -6.61 6.42
CA ALA A 120 18.57 -6.39 6.97
C ALA A 120 19.20 -7.61 7.68
N THR A 121 18.85 -8.82 7.26
CA THR A 121 19.37 -10.05 7.86
C THR A 121 20.25 -10.80 6.87
N PRO A 122 21.38 -11.37 7.33
CA PRO A 122 22.27 -12.13 6.45
C PRO A 122 21.76 -13.54 6.13
N ASN A 123 20.79 -14.06 6.91
CA ASN A 123 20.22 -15.39 6.70
C ASN A 123 18.73 -15.36 7.01
N TYR A 124 17.92 -15.75 6.04
CA TYR A 124 16.48 -15.76 6.22
C TYR A 124 15.84 -16.92 5.45
N CYS A 125 14.91 -17.60 6.06
CA CYS A 125 14.08 -18.60 5.40
C CYS A 125 12.63 -18.44 5.84
N HIS A 126 11.71 -19.05 5.13
CA HIS A 126 10.34 -19.17 5.55
C HIS A 126 10.15 -20.50 6.33
N PHE A 127 9.71 -20.40 7.58
CA PHE A 127 9.53 -21.53 8.47
C PHE A 127 8.15 -21.56 9.14
N THR A 128 7.57 -20.39 9.40
CA THR A 128 6.43 -20.22 10.32
C THR A 128 5.04 -20.49 9.71
N SER A 129 4.93 -20.78 8.40
CA SER A 129 3.64 -20.99 7.73
C SER A 129 3.57 -22.23 6.84
N PRO A 130 3.84 -23.46 7.35
CA PRO A 130 3.92 -24.67 6.54
C PRO A 130 2.60 -25.15 5.94
N ILE A 131 1.46 -24.63 6.41
CA ILE A 131 0.11 -24.99 5.88
C ILE A 131 -0.07 -24.42 4.47
N ARG A 132 0.45 -23.23 4.19
CA ARG A 132 0.21 -22.50 2.94
C ARG A 132 1.45 -22.29 2.07
N ARG A 133 2.64 -22.57 2.58
CA ARG A 133 3.89 -22.41 1.82
C ARG A 133 4.69 -23.70 1.78
N TYR A 134 4.95 -24.22 0.58
CA TYR A 134 5.75 -25.42 0.41
C TYR A 134 7.21 -25.22 0.85
N ALA A 135 7.76 -24.01 0.69
CA ALA A 135 9.11 -23.67 1.18
C ALA A 135 9.28 -23.96 2.67
N ASP A 136 8.28 -23.62 3.49
CA ASP A 136 8.30 -23.89 4.93
C ASP A 136 8.37 -25.40 5.23
N LEU A 137 7.63 -26.23 4.47
CA LEU A 137 7.71 -27.69 4.61
C LEU A 137 9.10 -28.23 4.27
N VAL A 138 9.76 -27.68 3.24
CA VAL A 138 11.14 -28.04 2.88
C VAL A 138 12.09 -27.68 4.03
N VAL A 139 11.95 -26.46 4.57
CA VAL A 139 12.76 -25.98 5.72
C VAL A 139 12.54 -26.89 6.94
N HIS A 140 11.29 -27.27 7.27
CA HIS A 140 11.01 -28.22 8.35
C HIS A 140 11.71 -29.57 8.13
N ARG A 141 11.68 -30.11 6.89
CA ARG A 141 12.37 -31.35 6.54
C ARG A 141 13.89 -31.23 6.69
N SER A 142 14.47 -30.08 6.30
CA SER A 142 15.89 -29.79 6.49
C SER A 142 16.29 -29.69 7.95
N LEU A 143 15.39 -29.18 8.82
CA LEU A 143 15.61 -28.99 10.23
C LEU A 143 15.57 -30.32 11.03
N ASN A 144 14.73 -31.27 10.61
CA ASN A 144 14.53 -32.55 11.33
C ASN A 144 15.80 -33.24 11.79
N PRO A 145 16.86 -33.39 10.97
CA PRO A 145 18.09 -34.05 11.37
C PRO A 145 18.89 -33.31 12.45
N LEU A 146 18.61 -32.03 12.69
CA LEU A 146 19.26 -31.22 13.73
C LEU A 146 18.53 -31.29 15.08
N LEU A 147 17.34 -31.85 15.11
CA LEU A 147 16.55 -31.99 16.32
C LEU A 147 17.07 -33.16 17.19
N ALA A 148 17.09 -32.98 18.51
CA ALA A 148 17.46 -34.03 19.45
C ALA A 148 16.56 -35.27 19.38
N ASN A 149 15.26 -35.05 19.10
CA ASN A 149 14.25 -36.10 18.95
C ASN A 149 13.45 -35.86 17.66
N PRO A 150 13.96 -36.22 16.50
CA PRO A 150 13.25 -36.01 15.23
C PRO A 150 11.99 -36.89 15.19
N PRO A 151 10.92 -36.42 14.52
CA PRO A 151 9.70 -37.19 14.30
C PRO A 151 10.02 -38.54 13.63
N LYS A 152 9.37 -39.64 14.08
CA LYS A 152 9.53 -40.95 13.46
C LYS A 152 9.11 -40.92 12.00
N GLY A 153 9.98 -41.43 11.09
CA GLY A 153 9.73 -41.42 9.66
C GLY A 153 9.91 -40.07 8.98
N ALA A 154 10.51 -39.08 9.66
CA ALA A 154 10.83 -37.79 9.05
C ALA A 154 11.72 -37.99 7.83
N LYS A 155 11.27 -37.51 6.67
CA LYS A 155 12.05 -37.47 5.43
C LYS A 155 12.92 -36.21 5.42
N GLY A 156 14.15 -36.30 4.92
CA GLY A 156 15.00 -35.14 4.66
C GLY A 156 14.46 -34.29 3.50
N ALA A 157 15.05 -33.14 3.30
CA ALA A 157 14.61 -32.16 2.29
C ALA A 157 14.87 -32.58 0.82
N GLY A 158 15.67 -33.63 0.59
CA GLY A 158 16.06 -34.09 -0.74
C GLY A 158 17.54 -33.78 -1.06
N SER A 159 17.93 -34.03 -2.31
CA SER A 159 19.26 -33.69 -2.83
C SER A 159 19.38 -32.20 -3.15
N ALA A 160 20.60 -31.67 -3.21
CA ALA A 160 20.85 -30.25 -3.53
C ALA A 160 20.23 -29.83 -4.88
N GLY A 161 20.41 -30.64 -5.93
CA GLY A 161 19.86 -30.33 -7.26
C GLY A 161 18.31 -30.26 -7.26
N ARG A 162 17.64 -31.12 -6.48
CA ARG A 162 16.19 -31.08 -6.36
C ARG A 162 15.72 -29.82 -5.60
N LEU A 163 16.49 -29.37 -4.61
CA LEU A 163 16.16 -28.15 -3.86
C LEU A 163 16.28 -26.91 -4.74
N GLU A 164 17.22 -26.88 -5.68
CA GLU A 164 17.38 -25.80 -6.64
C GLU A 164 16.17 -25.73 -7.59
N GLU A 165 15.76 -26.87 -8.17
CA GLU A 165 14.54 -26.99 -8.98
C GLU A 165 13.28 -26.57 -8.18
N ASP A 166 13.15 -27.04 -6.93
CA ASP A 166 12.04 -26.68 -6.04
C ASP A 166 12.04 -25.16 -5.74
N ALA A 167 13.19 -24.54 -5.49
CA ALA A 167 13.31 -23.11 -5.21
C ALA A 167 12.89 -22.24 -6.41
N GLU A 168 13.31 -22.62 -7.61
CA GLU A 168 12.92 -21.95 -8.85
C GLU A 168 11.41 -22.07 -9.07
N HIS A 169 10.88 -23.29 -8.99
CA HIS A 169 9.45 -23.58 -9.17
C HIS A 169 8.57 -22.83 -8.16
N ILE A 170 8.94 -22.83 -6.88
CA ILE A 170 8.20 -22.12 -5.83
C ILE A 170 8.22 -20.60 -6.08
N SER A 171 9.37 -20.06 -6.52
CA SER A 171 9.49 -18.64 -6.84
C SER A 171 8.60 -18.23 -8.01
N GLU A 172 8.44 -19.08 -9.01
CA GLU A 172 7.55 -18.86 -10.13
C GLU A 172 6.08 -18.96 -9.73
N THR A 173 5.72 -20.05 -9.04
CA THR A 173 4.32 -20.26 -8.60
C THR A 173 3.86 -19.21 -7.59
N GLU A 174 4.75 -18.70 -6.72
CA GLU A 174 4.46 -17.55 -5.84
C GLU A 174 4.11 -16.30 -6.65
N ARG A 175 4.87 -16.00 -7.72
CA ARG A 175 4.59 -14.86 -8.60
C ARG A 175 3.24 -14.98 -9.29
N ILE A 176 2.92 -16.17 -9.80
CA ILE A 176 1.63 -16.46 -10.44
C ILE A 176 0.49 -16.29 -9.42
N SER A 177 0.65 -16.87 -8.23
CA SER A 177 -0.35 -16.76 -7.15
C SER A 177 -0.59 -15.32 -6.72
N ALA A 178 0.48 -14.55 -6.51
CA ALA A 178 0.37 -13.14 -6.14
C ALA A 178 -0.28 -12.29 -7.25
N SER A 179 -0.01 -12.59 -8.53
CA SER A 179 -0.69 -11.92 -9.64
C SER A 179 -2.17 -12.28 -9.67
N ALA A 180 -2.51 -13.55 -9.53
CA ALA A 180 -3.90 -14.01 -9.52
C ALA A 180 -4.70 -13.41 -8.36
N GLU A 181 -4.11 -13.33 -7.16
CA GLU A 181 -4.72 -12.68 -6.00
C GLU A 181 -4.97 -11.18 -6.26
N LYS A 182 -3.98 -10.48 -6.81
CA LYS A 182 -4.10 -9.07 -7.18
C LYS A 182 -5.21 -8.86 -8.21
N ASP A 183 -5.27 -9.71 -9.23
CA ASP A 183 -6.28 -9.60 -10.29
C ASP A 183 -7.68 -9.91 -9.75
N ALA A 184 -7.83 -10.93 -8.89
CA ALA A 184 -9.08 -11.25 -8.22
C ALA A 184 -9.58 -10.11 -7.31
N ASN A 185 -8.68 -9.53 -6.51
CA ASN A 185 -9.00 -8.38 -5.67
C ASN A 185 -9.41 -7.17 -6.54
N ARG A 186 -8.72 -6.94 -7.65
CA ARG A 186 -9.04 -5.86 -8.58
C ARG A 186 -10.39 -6.07 -9.25
N MET A 187 -10.71 -7.29 -9.68
CA MET A 187 -12.04 -7.62 -10.21
C MET A 187 -13.16 -7.31 -9.20
N LYS A 188 -12.97 -7.69 -7.94
CA LYS A 188 -13.93 -7.41 -6.87
C LYS A 188 -14.04 -5.93 -6.54
N LEU A 189 -12.96 -5.21 -6.64
CA LEU A 189 -12.95 -3.75 -6.47
C LEU A 189 -13.75 -3.05 -7.58
N PHE A 190 -13.59 -3.47 -8.84
CA PHE A 190 -14.35 -2.91 -9.96
C PHE A 190 -15.83 -3.33 -9.92
N GLU A 191 -16.16 -4.54 -9.43
CA GLU A 191 -17.53 -4.96 -9.16
C GLU A 191 -18.21 -4.04 -8.14
N TRP A 192 -17.52 -3.73 -7.03
CA TRP A 192 -18.02 -2.80 -6.03
C TRP A 192 -18.20 -1.39 -6.58
N LEU A 193 -17.20 -0.90 -7.32
CA LEU A 193 -17.24 0.44 -7.92
C LEU A 193 -18.38 0.59 -8.94
N GLU A 194 -18.64 -0.45 -9.73
CA GLU A 194 -19.80 -0.50 -10.64
C GLU A 194 -21.11 -0.40 -9.86
N GLY A 195 -21.22 -1.13 -8.74
CA GLY A 195 -22.37 -1.01 -7.85
C GLY A 195 -22.65 0.40 -7.36
N GLN A 196 -21.59 1.19 -7.12
CA GLN A 196 -21.72 2.60 -6.73
C GLN A 196 -22.33 3.48 -7.83
N CYS A 197 -22.20 3.12 -9.10
CA CYS A 197 -22.82 3.88 -10.20
C CYS A 197 -24.35 3.85 -10.18
N TYR A 198 -24.95 2.88 -9.50
CA TYR A 198 -26.40 2.66 -9.44
C TYR A 198 -27.03 3.05 -8.10
N THR A 199 -26.22 3.56 -7.15
CA THR A 199 -26.72 4.04 -5.86
C THR A 199 -27.16 5.50 -5.94
N GLU A 200 -28.19 5.89 -5.19
CA GLU A 200 -28.64 7.29 -5.09
C GLU A 200 -27.59 8.19 -4.44
N HIS A 201 -26.79 7.62 -3.53
CA HIS A 201 -25.73 8.31 -2.81
C HIS A 201 -24.40 7.55 -2.94
N PRO A 202 -23.71 7.67 -4.09
CA PRO A 202 -22.40 7.02 -4.27
C PRO A 202 -21.36 7.60 -3.31
N GLU A 203 -20.44 6.76 -2.86
CA GLU A 203 -19.33 7.19 -2.02
C GLU A 203 -18.45 8.19 -2.77
N VAL A 204 -18.12 9.31 -2.12
CA VAL A 204 -17.23 10.33 -2.68
C VAL A 204 -15.79 9.95 -2.34
N HIS A 205 -14.96 9.83 -3.38
CA HIS A 205 -13.55 9.50 -3.24
C HIS A 205 -12.67 10.70 -3.54
N GLU A 206 -11.58 10.82 -2.79
CA GLU A 206 -10.54 11.79 -3.11
C GLU A 206 -9.63 11.23 -4.20
N ALA A 207 -9.56 11.89 -5.34
CA ALA A 207 -8.73 11.50 -6.47
C ALA A 207 -7.64 12.55 -6.74
N LEU A 208 -6.48 12.08 -7.16
CA LEU A 208 -5.36 12.90 -7.63
C LEU A 208 -5.44 13.03 -9.13
N VAL A 209 -5.45 14.25 -9.66
CA VAL A 209 -5.32 14.52 -11.08
C VAL A 209 -3.90 14.16 -11.51
N THR A 210 -3.76 13.15 -12.34
CA THR A 210 -2.46 12.69 -12.85
C THR A 210 -2.06 13.40 -14.14
N GLU A 211 -3.04 13.68 -14.99
CA GLU A 211 -2.81 14.32 -16.28
C GLU A 211 -4.09 15.01 -16.77
N THR A 212 -3.93 16.06 -17.57
CA THR A 212 -5.04 16.72 -18.26
C THR A 212 -4.80 16.70 -19.76
N ARG A 213 -5.84 16.33 -20.51
CA ARG A 213 -5.85 16.24 -21.98
C ARG A 213 -7.09 16.93 -22.54
N HIS A 214 -7.10 17.20 -23.84
CA HIS A 214 -8.25 17.83 -24.52
C HIS A 214 -9.54 17.00 -24.40
N PHE A 215 -9.44 15.68 -24.23
CA PHE A 215 -10.59 14.76 -24.10
C PHE A 215 -11.05 14.57 -22.64
N GLY A 216 -10.33 15.14 -21.65
CA GLY A 216 -10.72 15.07 -20.25
C GLY A 216 -9.55 15.14 -19.26
N VAL A 217 -9.87 14.82 -18.03
CA VAL A 217 -8.96 14.80 -16.87
C VAL A 217 -8.70 13.37 -16.46
N LEU A 218 -7.46 12.93 -16.58
CA LEU A 218 -7.00 11.64 -16.05
C LEU A 218 -6.70 11.77 -14.57
N LEU A 219 -7.19 10.84 -13.80
CA LEU A 219 -7.02 10.85 -12.34
C LEU A 219 -6.77 9.45 -11.80
N GLU A 220 -6.29 9.42 -10.57
CA GLU A 220 -6.10 8.19 -9.82
C GLU A 220 -6.73 8.35 -8.43
N ILE A 221 -7.47 7.35 -7.95
CA ILE A 221 -7.91 7.26 -6.56
C ILE A 221 -6.79 6.53 -5.79
N PRO A 222 -5.97 7.23 -5.00
CA PRO A 222 -4.78 6.62 -4.38
C PRO A 222 -5.11 5.45 -3.44
N ARG A 223 -6.24 5.55 -2.71
CA ARG A 223 -6.70 4.51 -1.79
C ARG A 223 -6.87 3.15 -2.47
N PHE A 224 -7.30 3.13 -3.72
CA PHE A 224 -7.60 1.91 -4.47
C PHE A 224 -6.66 1.67 -5.64
N GLN A 225 -5.77 2.63 -5.93
CA GLN A 225 -4.90 2.62 -7.11
C GLN A 225 -5.70 2.45 -8.42
N ILE A 226 -6.92 2.99 -8.46
CA ILE A 226 -7.77 2.99 -9.64
C ILE A 226 -7.52 4.25 -10.45
N LYS A 227 -7.17 4.05 -11.72
CA LYS A 227 -7.08 5.13 -12.70
C LYS A 227 -8.38 5.26 -13.45
N GLY A 228 -8.71 6.49 -13.84
CA GLY A 228 -9.90 6.75 -14.61
C GLY A 228 -9.91 8.11 -15.27
N LEU A 229 -11.02 8.41 -15.93
CA LEU A 229 -11.21 9.62 -16.73
C LEU A 229 -12.44 10.39 -16.24
N VAL A 230 -12.28 11.69 -16.12
CA VAL A 230 -13.41 12.63 -16.07
C VAL A 230 -13.55 13.28 -17.43
N LYS A 231 -14.67 13.02 -18.10
CA LYS A 231 -14.97 13.66 -19.39
C LYS A 231 -15.35 15.13 -19.18
N PRO A 232 -15.20 15.99 -20.21
CA PRO A 232 -15.49 17.42 -20.10
C PRO A 232 -16.92 17.73 -19.65
N ASP A 233 -17.90 16.92 -20.05
CA ASP A 233 -19.32 17.03 -19.65
C ASP A 233 -19.61 16.66 -18.20
N LYS A 234 -18.65 16.06 -17.52
CA LYS A 234 -18.70 15.68 -16.08
C LYS A 234 -17.88 16.60 -15.18
N LEU A 235 -17.38 17.71 -15.72
CA LEU A 235 -16.71 18.75 -14.94
C LEU A 235 -17.76 19.67 -14.28
N PRO A 236 -17.61 20.02 -12.99
CA PRO A 236 -18.60 20.79 -12.26
C PRO A 236 -18.54 22.30 -12.57
N GLY A 237 -19.70 22.96 -12.58
CA GLY A 237 -19.79 24.43 -12.51
C GLY A 237 -19.22 25.18 -13.73
N GLY A 238 -20.09 25.58 -14.65
CA GLY A 238 -19.74 26.46 -15.75
C GLY A 238 -19.16 25.78 -16.99
N ARG A 239 -18.73 26.61 -17.95
CA ARG A 239 -18.11 26.14 -19.18
C ARG A 239 -16.62 25.97 -18.99
N TRP A 240 -16.11 24.81 -19.33
CA TRP A 240 -14.68 24.48 -19.24
C TRP A 240 -14.03 24.53 -20.62
N VAL A 241 -12.82 25.10 -20.69
CA VAL A 241 -12.00 25.18 -21.90
C VAL A 241 -10.63 24.59 -21.59
N TYR A 242 -10.12 23.77 -22.49
CA TYR A 242 -8.78 23.19 -22.34
C TYR A 242 -7.74 24.15 -22.92
N GLU A 243 -6.78 24.56 -22.06
CA GLU A 243 -5.64 25.38 -22.45
C GLU A 243 -4.45 24.45 -22.77
N ALA A 244 -4.25 24.11 -24.04
CA ALA A 244 -3.26 23.11 -24.47
C ALA A 244 -1.83 23.47 -24.06
N PHE A 245 -1.44 24.74 -24.18
CA PHE A 245 -0.10 25.21 -23.84
C PHE A 245 0.21 25.05 -22.32
N ALA A 246 -0.78 25.27 -21.48
CA ALA A 246 -0.66 25.16 -20.04
C ALA A 246 -1.03 23.77 -19.50
N SER A 247 -1.44 22.85 -20.39
CA SER A 247 -1.91 21.50 -20.03
C SER A 247 -2.89 21.53 -18.85
N ARG A 248 -3.98 22.35 -18.98
CA ARG A 248 -4.96 22.52 -17.90
C ARG A 248 -6.35 22.82 -18.44
N TRP A 249 -7.36 22.54 -17.65
CA TRP A 249 -8.73 22.98 -17.87
C TRP A 249 -9.01 24.23 -17.03
N LYS A 250 -9.68 25.21 -17.63
CA LYS A 250 -10.11 26.44 -16.95
C LYS A 250 -11.58 26.71 -17.25
N ASN A 251 -12.33 27.07 -16.21
CA ASN A 251 -13.72 27.44 -16.39
C ASN A 251 -13.92 28.97 -16.44
N ASP A 252 -15.13 29.39 -16.81
CA ASP A 252 -15.56 30.79 -16.87
C ASP A 252 -15.59 31.50 -15.52
N HIS A 253 -15.59 30.75 -14.41
CA HIS A 253 -15.49 31.27 -13.05
C HIS A 253 -14.05 31.35 -12.50
N GLY A 254 -13.04 31.04 -13.34
CA GLY A 254 -11.64 31.12 -12.97
C GLY A 254 -11.08 29.89 -12.25
N SER A 255 -11.89 28.82 -12.06
CA SER A 255 -11.37 27.55 -11.51
C SER A 255 -10.47 26.87 -12.51
N VAL A 256 -9.43 26.22 -12.01
CA VAL A 256 -8.41 25.53 -12.80
C VAL A 256 -8.27 24.08 -12.35
N LEU A 257 -8.17 23.16 -13.32
CA LEU A 257 -7.81 21.76 -13.10
C LEU A 257 -6.51 21.46 -13.83
N CYS A 258 -5.50 21.03 -13.09
CA CYS A 258 -4.19 20.64 -13.61
C CYS A 258 -3.66 19.44 -12.85
N ALA A 259 -2.61 18.80 -13.34
CA ALA A 259 -1.95 17.70 -12.68
C ALA A 259 -1.49 18.09 -11.25
N GLY A 260 -1.58 17.15 -10.32
CA GLY A 260 -1.24 17.36 -8.91
C GLY A 260 -2.40 17.82 -8.01
N LEU A 261 -3.54 18.24 -8.57
CA LEU A 261 -4.68 18.63 -7.76
C LEU A 261 -5.44 17.42 -7.23
N ARG A 262 -5.96 17.54 -5.99
CA ARG A 262 -6.88 16.58 -5.39
C ARG A 262 -8.31 17.06 -5.54
N VAL A 263 -9.14 16.19 -6.07
CA VAL A 263 -10.55 16.50 -6.37
C VAL A 263 -11.46 15.38 -5.85
N PRO A 264 -12.65 15.75 -5.30
CA PRO A 264 -13.65 14.76 -4.91
C PRO A 264 -14.36 14.24 -6.15
N VAL A 265 -14.46 12.92 -6.27
CA VAL A 265 -15.08 12.25 -7.43
C VAL A 265 -16.05 11.17 -7.02
N ILE A 266 -17.02 10.90 -7.88
CA ILE A 266 -17.92 9.75 -7.81
C ILE A 266 -17.80 8.94 -9.11
N PRO A 267 -17.98 7.61 -9.07
CA PRO A 267 -18.00 6.79 -10.27
C PRO A 267 -19.28 7.04 -11.06
N VAL A 268 -19.17 7.07 -12.39
CA VAL A 268 -20.29 7.28 -13.33
C VAL A 268 -20.49 6.08 -14.23
N LYS A 269 -19.39 5.51 -14.71
CA LYS A 269 -19.39 4.33 -15.57
C LYS A 269 -18.16 3.49 -15.24
N VAL A 270 -18.36 2.18 -15.18
CA VAL A 270 -17.29 1.22 -14.93
C VAL A 270 -17.30 0.18 -16.05
N ASP A 271 -16.11 -0.11 -16.57
CA ASP A 271 -15.85 -1.23 -17.46
C ASP A 271 -15.03 -2.27 -16.71
N ARG A 272 -15.67 -3.37 -16.36
CA ARG A 272 -15.03 -4.46 -15.56
C ARG A 272 -14.02 -5.25 -16.37
N GLU A 273 -14.25 -5.40 -17.68
CA GLU A 273 -13.37 -6.17 -18.56
C GLU A 273 -12.07 -5.43 -18.82
N GLN A 274 -12.18 -4.14 -19.11
CA GLN A 274 -11.03 -3.26 -19.32
C GLN A 274 -10.44 -2.72 -18.01
N GLN A 275 -11.10 -2.98 -16.87
CA GLN A 275 -10.73 -2.45 -15.56
C GLN A 275 -10.53 -0.93 -15.59
N TRP A 276 -11.51 -0.23 -16.16
CA TRP A 276 -11.52 1.20 -16.35
C TRP A 276 -12.76 1.84 -15.76
N ALA A 277 -12.61 3.07 -15.24
CA ALA A 277 -13.74 3.81 -14.71
C ALA A 277 -13.77 5.25 -15.19
N ASP A 278 -14.97 5.72 -15.56
CA ASP A 278 -15.26 7.13 -15.79
C ASP A 278 -15.85 7.72 -14.50
N PHE A 279 -15.41 8.91 -14.15
CA PHE A 279 -15.80 9.62 -12.93
C PHE A 279 -16.44 10.96 -13.24
N ALA A 280 -17.16 11.52 -12.28
CA ALA A 280 -17.59 12.91 -12.25
C ALA A 280 -16.95 13.61 -11.04
N ILE A 281 -16.47 14.84 -11.24
CA ILE A 281 -16.01 15.68 -10.12
C ILE A 281 -17.26 16.27 -9.45
N VAL A 282 -17.36 16.13 -8.12
CA VAL A 282 -18.43 16.74 -7.34
C VAL A 282 -17.96 18.04 -6.71
N SER A 283 -18.82 19.06 -6.75
CA SER A 283 -18.53 20.31 -6.03
C SER A 283 -18.51 20.04 -4.55
N ARG A 284 -17.48 20.50 -3.82
CA ARG A 284 -17.55 20.56 -2.36
C ARG A 284 -18.62 21.56 -1.99
N GLU A 285 -19.85 21.15 -1.76
CA GLU A 285 -20.80 21.99 -1.04
C GLU A 285 -20.18 22.28 0.33
N LYS A 286 -19.95 23.57 0.61
CA LYS A 286 -19.65 24.00 1.97
C LYS A 286 -20.80 23.47 2.83
N PRO A 287 -20.53 22.77 3.95
CA PRO A 287 -21.59 22.33 4.83
C PRO A 287 -22.44 23.57 5.15
N ARG A 288 -23.73 23.52 4.80
CA ARG A 288 -24.70 24.53 5.20
C ARG A 288 -24.57 24.66 6.71
N GLN A 289 -24.12 25.82 7.19
CA GLN A 289 -24.21 26.17 8.57
C GLN A 289 -25.72 26.15 8.90
N THR A 290 -26.19 25.02 9.41
CA THR A 290 -27.52 24.95 10.05
C THR A 290 -27.49 25.92 11.18
N GLY A 291 -28.45 26.85 11.12
CA GLY A 291 -28.58 28.06 11.91
C GLY A 291 -28.28 27.86 13.40
N LYS A 292 -27.61 28.86 13.94
CA LYS A 292 -27.48 29.09 15.36
C LYS A 292 -28.87 29.01 16.00
N THR A 293 -29.17 27.92 16.67
CA THR A 293 -30.16 27.93 17.74
C THR A 293 -29.55 28.71 18.90
N ALA A 294 -29.96 29.97 19.01
CA ALA A 294 -29.65 30.80 20.15
C ALA A 294 -30.24 30.13 21.39
N PHE A 295 -29.42 29.69 22.31
CA PHE A 295 -29.83 29.36 23.65
C PHE A 295 -30.12 30.67 24.38
N PRO A 296 -31.30 30.81 25.06
CA PRO A 296 -31.60 32.00 25.83
C PRO A 296 -30.67 32.08 27.05
N ALA A 297 -30.06 33.25 27.22
CA ALA A 297 -29.25 33.58 28.38
C ALA A 297 -30.10 33.49 29.67
N LYS A 298 -29.66 32.66 30.62
CA LYS A 298 -30.18 32.65 31.98
C LYS A 298 -29.77 33.95 32.67
N GLN A 299 -30.78 34.74 33.05
CA GLN A 299 -30.62 35.86 33.97
C GLN A 299 -30.14 35.34 35.34
N GLU A 300 -28.97 35.74 35.76
CA GLU A 300 -28.56 35.65 37.16
C GLU A 300 -29.25 36.73 37.97
N LYS A 301 -30.14 36.30 38.85
CA LYS A 301 -30.65 37.15 39.92
C LYS A 301 -29.59 37.28 41.00
N GLY A 302 -29.12 38.50 41.20
CA GLY A 302 -28.30 38.85 42.35
C GLY A 302 -29.07 38.72 43.65
N THR A 303 -28.45 38.14 44.64
CA THR A 303 -28.80 38.33 46.06
C THR A 303 -27.55 38.77 46.81
N SER A 304 -27.63 40.02 47.26
CA SER A 304 -26.76 40.62 48.26
C SER A 304 -27.00 40.00 49.65
N GLY A 305 -25.95 39.80 50.41
CA GLY A 305 -26.08 39.39 51.82
C GLY A 305 -24.75 39.24 52.52
N HIS A 306 -24.23 40.32 52.99
CA HIS A 306 -23.72 40.62 54.33
C HIS A 306 -23.28 39.46 55.23
N GLY A 307 -22.01 39.50 55.65
CA GLY A 307 -21.87 39.39 57.09
C GLY A 307 -20.75 38.53 57.67
N ARG A 308 -19.71 39.21 58.11
CA ARG A 308 -18.93 38.99 59.38
C ARG A 308 -18.08 37.70 59.57
N ARG A 309 -16.77 37.90 59.59
CA ARG A 309 -15.82 37.92 60.76
C ARG A 309 -15.66 36.63 61.61
N ASN A 310 -14.37 36.33 61.77
CA ASN A 310 -13.69 35.70 62.93
C ASN A 310 -13.56 34.14 62.86
N ARG A 311 -12.40 33.65 62.82
CA ARG A 311 -11.13 33.62 63.58
C ARG A 311 -10.08 32.92 62.75
#